data_f1025cc7dabc6282c320e21c32df53ea
#
_entry.id   f1025cc7dabc6282c320e21c32df53ea
#
_cell.length_a   1.000
_cell.length_b   1.000
_cell.length_c   1.000
_cell.angle_alpha   90.00
_cell.angle_beta   90.00
_cell.angle_gamma   90.00
#
_symmetry.space_group_name_H-M   'P 1'
#
loop_
_entity.id
_entity.type
_entity.pdbx_description
1 polymer ?
#
loop_
_entity_poly.entity_id
_entity_poly.type
_entity_poly.pdbx_seq_one_letter_code
_entity_poly.pdbx_strand_id
1 'polypeptide(L)'
;FIVLGPPVVFLYFPRAMGQGDIWRHVALLDASGTPVTGAFLENRVDLWSPDRRRLTLLLNPGRVKTNLAAHDAMGRALEDGERYALRVGAALPDAAGCPLGEEVVAQCMAGAADVDRPRPGAWILTRPALGTREPLAVDLGSAHDHLSLAYRLRVHDSGGAVVPGAIDLGPDEASWMFVPSAPWQAGDYALSIDERLEDLAGNRPGGLFDRPIGAASPAWQSTLSWRPR
;
A
#
# COMPACT_ATOMS: atom_id res chain seq x y z
N PHE A 1 9.55 -10.43 5.68
CA PHE A 1 8.37 -10.45 4.81
C PHE A 1 8.43 -9.24 3.87
N ILE A 2 8.21 -9.44 2.60
CA ILE A 2 8.30 -8.42 1.54
C ILE A 2 6.99 -8.44 0.76
N VAL A 3 6.34 -7.29 0.65
CA VAL A 3 5.19 -7.08 -0.24
C VAL A 3 5.65 -6.21 -1.39
N LEU A 4 5.53 -6.72 -2.60
CA LEU A 4 5.89 -6.03 -3.83
C LEU A 4 4.64 -5.59 -4.57
N GLY A 5 4.53 -4.29 -4.80
CA GLY A 5 3.53 -3.71 -5.68
C GLY A 5 4.05 -2.38 -6.20
N PRO A 6 4.15 -2.15 -7.52
CA PRO A 6 4.45 -0.80 -7.99
C PRO A 6 3.29 0.14 -7.57
N PRO A 7 3.56 1.35 -7.09
CA PRO A 7 4.86 2.00 -7.01
C PRO A 7 5.59 1.81 -5.66
N VAL A 8 5.11 0.94 -4.78
CA VAL A 8 5.58 0.83 -3.39
C VAL A 8 6.02 -0.59 -3.06
N VAL A 9 7.10 -0.72 -2.30
CA VAL A 9 7.57 -2.00 -1.74
C VAL A 9 7.65 -1.85 -0.22
N PHE A 10 7.08 -2.79 0.52
CA PHE A 10 7.17 -2.84 1.98
C PHE A 10 8.11 -3.94 2.45
N LEU A 11 9.04 -3.57 3.31
CA LEU A 11 9.92 -4.52 4.02
C LEU A 11 9.52 -4.57 5.50
N TYR A 12 9.22 -5.75 6.00
CA TYR A 12 8.85 -5.96 7.40
C TYR A 12 9.96 -6.67 8.15
N PHE A 13 10.29 -6.15 9.32
CA PHE A 13 11.36 -6.64 10.18
C PHE A 13 10.81 -7.11 11.53
N PRO A 14 11.40 -8.15 12.13
CA PRO A 14 10.94 -8.66 13.43
C PRO A 14 11.29 -7.73 14.60
N ARG A 15 12.20 -6.78 14.38
CA ARG A 15 12.67 -5.80 15.38
C ARG A 15 12.80 -4.41 14.77
N ALA A 16 12.90 -3.40 15.63
CA ALA A 16 13.12 -2.02 15.20
C ALA A 16 14.50 -1.89 14.53
N MET A 17 14.55 -1.28 13.37
CA MET A 17 15.77 -1.12 12.57
C MET A 17 16.42 0.25 12.78
N GLY A 18 17.70 0.37 12.44
CA GLY A 18 18.43 1.63 12.37
C GLY A 18 17.91 2.54 11.27
N GLN A 19 18.28 3.79 11.33
CA GLN A 19 17.92 4.81 10.33
C GLN A 19 19.18 5.33 9.64
N GLY A 20 19.03 5.75 8.41
CA GLY A 20 20.11 6.28 7.58
C GLY A 20 20.77 5.25 6.69
N ASP A 21 21.17 5.68 5.52
CA ASP A 21 21.95 4.91 4.54
C ASP A 21 21.37 3.57 4.11
N ILE A 22 20.02 3.39 4.13
CA ILE A 22 19.39 2.13 3.70
C ILE A 22 19.79 1.74 2.28
N TRP A 23 20.08 2.71 1.41
CA TRP A 23 20.43 2.48 0.00
C TRP A 23 21.79 1.78 -0.19
N ARG A 24 22.63 1.68 0.84
CA ARG A 24 23.82 0.82 0.84
C ARG A 24 23.49 -0.65 1.07
N HIS A 25 22.31 -0.92 1.61
CA HIS A 25 21.90 -2.25 2.05
C HIS A 25 20.78 -2.84 1.22
N VAL A 26 20.04 -2.01 0.48
CA VAL A 26 18.86 -2.45 -0.29
C VAL A 26 19.13 -2.21 -1.77
N ALA A 27 18.89 -3.24 -2.59
CA ALA A 27 19.01 -3.15 -4.04
C ALA A 27 17.99 -4.04 -4.73
N LEU A 28 17.45 -3.56 -5.85
CA LEU A 28 16.74 -4.39 -6.81
C LEU A 28 17.76 -4.94 -7.81
N LEU A 29 17.78 -6.25 -7.99
CA LEU A 29 18.66 -6.94 -8.92
C LEU A 29 17.82 -7.51 -10.08
N ASP A 30 18.36 -7.48 -11.28
CA ASP A 30 17.81 -8.18 -12.45
C ASP A 30 18.11 -9.69 -12.42
N ALA A 31 17.67 -10.41 -13.44
CA ALA A 31 17.85 -11.85 -13.56
C ALA A 31 19.34 -12.28 -13.61
N SER A 32 20.26 -11.38 -13.97
CA SER A 32 21.71 -11.62 -13.97
C SER A 32 22.37 -11.35 -12.62
N GLY A 33 21.62 -10.80 -11.65
CA GLY A 33 22.12 -10.34 -10.35
C GLY A 33 22.73 -8.94 -10.40
N THR A 34 22.55 -8.20 -11.50
CA THR A 34 23.05 -6.83 -11.64
C THR A 34 22.07 -5.84 -11.02
N PRO A 35 22.52 -4.84 -10.23
CA PRO A 35 21.64 -3.82 -9.69
C PRO A 35 20.92 -3.01 -10.78
N VAL A 36 19.60 -2.90 -10.69
CA VAL A 36 18.77 -2.05 -11.55
C VAL A 36 18.92 -0.60 -11.09
N THR A 37 19.78 0.15 -11.78
CA THR A 37 20.10 1.54 -11.42
C THR A 37 18.86 2.43 -11.49
N GLY A 38 18.65 3.25 -10.44
CA GLY A 38 17.54 4.19 -10.37
C GLY A 38 16.16 3.53 -10.31
N ALA A 39 16.07 2.26 -9.89
CA ALA A 39 14.80 1.56 -9.69
C ALA A 39 13.96 2.22 -8.59
N PHE A 40 14.61 2.66 -7.52
CA PHE A 40 13.97 3.32 -6.39
C PHE A 40 14.17 4.83 -6.41
N LEU A 41 13.24 5.53 -5.78
CA LEU A 41 13.38 6.94 -5.41
C LEU A 41 14.21 7.00 -4.12
N GLU A 42 15.52 7.24 -4.27
CA GLU A 42 16.45 7.32 -3.15
C GLU A 42 16.21 8.62 -2.36
N ASN A 43 15.34 8.55 -1.38
CA ASN A 43 15.06 9.68 -0.50
C ASN A 43 16.21 9.90 0.50
N ARG A 44 16.40 11.16 0.91
CA ARG A 44 17.35 11.51 1.98
C ARG A 44 16.94 10.97 3.35
N VAL A 45 15.66 10.72 3.54
CA VAL A 45 15.08 10.21 4.79
C VAL A 45 14.44 8.88 4.49
N ASP A 46 14.81 7.87 5.25
CA ASP A 46 14.22 6.55 5.16
C ASP A 46 12.75 6.58 5.61
N LEU A 47 11.88 5.96 4.85
CA LEU A 47 10.44 5.95 5.13
C LEU A 47 10.06 4.79 6.06
N TRP A 48 10.48 4.88 7.31
CA TRP A 48 10.15 3.92 8.36
C TRP A 48 8.78 4.19 8.98
N SER A 49 8.07 3.11 9.39
CA SER A 49 6.95 3.22 10.32
C SER A 49 7.42 3.78 11.69
N PRO A 50 6.53 4.33 12.53
CA PRO A 50 6.91 4.89 13.84
C PRO A 50 7.65 3.90 14.74
N ASP A 51 7.32 2.61 14.68
CA ASP A 51 8.00 1.53 15.41
C ASP A 51 9.28 1.02 14.73
N ARG A 52 9.62 1.55 13.55
CA ARG A 52 10.77 1.19 12.72
C ARG A 52 10.85 -0.30 12.33
N ARG A 53 9.70 -0.96 12.24
CA ARG A 53 9.61 -2.36 11.81
C ARG A 53 9.15 -2.53 10.37
N ARG A 54 8.66 -1.46 9.74
CA ARG A 54 8.29 -1.45 8.32
C ARG A 54 9.02 -0.34 7.59
N LEU A 55 9.78 -0.70 6.56
CA LEU A 55 10.40 0.23 5.63
C LEU A 55 9.57 0.30 4.36
N THR A 56 9.28 1.49 3.90
CA THR A 56 8.61 1.76 2.63
C THR A 56 9.63 2.19 1.59
N LEU A 57 9.73 1.48 0.49
CA LEU A 57 10.55 1.83 -0.67
C LEU A 57 9.63 2.29 -1.79
N LEU A 58 9.91 3.43 -2.37
CA LEU A 58 9.16 3.95 -3.52
C LEU A 58 9.92 3.63 -4.79
N LEU A 59 9.27 2.98 -5.76
CA LEU A 59 9.82 2.90 -7.11
C LEU A 59 9.92 4.31 -7.70
N ASN A 60 10.94 4.53 -8.51
CA ASN A 60 11.16 5.83 -9.14
C ASN A 60 10.02 6.13 -10.14
N PRO A 61 9.19 7.16 -9.89
CA PRO A 61 8.06 7.49 -10.77
C PRO A 61 8.48 7.73 -12.21
N GLY A 62 9.71 8.25 -12.43
CA GLY A 62 10.28 8.45 -13.76
C GLY A 62 10.58 7.16 -14.49
N ARG A 63 10.58 6.01 -13.81
CA ARG A 63 10.79 4.68 -14.41
C ARG A 63 9.56 3.78 -14.33
N VAL A 64 8.46 4.28 -13.76
CA VAL A 64 7.18 3.57 -13.68
C VAL A 64 6.17 4.20 -14.63
N LYS A 65 6.09 5.54 -14.66
CA LYS A 65 5.17 6.28 -15.52
C LYS A 65 5.71 6.43 -16.93
N THR A 66 4.87 6.24 -17.92
CA THR A 66 5.15 6.54 -19.33
C THR A 66 5.17 8.05 -19.60
N ASN A 67 5.76 8.45 -20.71
CA ASN A 67 5.83 9.86 -21.16
C ASN A 67 6.57 10.81 -20.18
N LEU A 68 7.54 10.30 -19.45
CA LEU A 68 8.48 11.10 -18.68
C LEU A 68 9.89 10.97 -19.25
N ALA A 69 10.65 12.07 -19.25
CA ALA A 69 12.02 12.09 -19.80
C ALA A 69 12.95 11.01 -19.16
N ALA A 70 12.75 10.70 -17.88
CA ALA A 70 13.50 9.64 -17.22
C ALA A 70 13.11 8.25 -17.73
N HIS A 71 11.85 8.03 -18.09
CA HIS A 71 11.38 6.80 -18.71
C HIS A 71 11.97 6.64 -20.12
N ASP A 72 11.96 7.72 -20.90
CA ASP A 72 12.50 7.71 -22.26
C ASP A 72 14.03 7.44 -22.28
N ALA A 73 14.75 7.89 -21.24
CA ALA A 73 16.20 7.74 -21.13
C ALA A 73 16.64 6.39 -20.54
N MET A 74 15.91 5.84 -19.56
CA MET A 74 16.33 4.67 -18.77
C MET A 74 15.41 3.45 -18.91
N GLY A 75 14.26 3.59 -19.57
CA GLY A 75 13.24 2.53 -19.66
C GLY A 75 12.53 2.27 -18.33
N ARG A 76 11.70 1.24 -18.29
CA ARG A 76 11.01 0.79 -17.07
C ARG A 76 11.98 0.21 -16.06
N ALA A 77 11.66 0.36 -14.77
CA ALA A 77 12.41 -0.30 -13.69
C ALA A 77 12.13 -1.80 -13.64
N LEU A 78 10.91 -2.19 -14.02
CA LEU A 78 10.45 -3.57 -14.09
C LEU A 78 9.84 -3.80 -15.48
N GLU A 79 10.32 -4.82 -16.18
CA GLU A 79 9.80 -5.25 -17.49
C GLU A 79 8.91 -6.47 -17.29
N ASP A 80 7.77 -6.50 -17.97
CA ASP A 80 6.79 -7.58 -17.87
C ASP A 80 7.39 -8.95 -18.23
N GLY A 81 7.12 -9.95 -17.38
CA GLY A 81 7.64 -11.30 -17.53
C GLY A 81 9.09 -11.51 -17.04
N GLU A 82 9.81 -10.43 -16.72
CA GLU A 82 11.19 -10.54 -16.27
C GLU A 82 11.31 -10.86 -14.77
N ARG A 83 12.42 -11.50 -14.40
CA ARG A 83 12.72 -11.89 -13.01
C ARG A 83 13.61 -10.86 -12.34
N TYR A 84 13.29 -10.59 -11.10
CA TYR A 84 14.03 -9.66 -10.25
C TYR A 84 14.25 -10.28 -8.87
N ALA A 85 15.20 -9.71 -8.13
CA ALA A 85 15.40 -10.04 -6.74
C ALA A 85 15.60 -8.76 -5.92
N LEU A 86 14.83 -8.61 -4.85
CA LEU A 86 15.06 -7.57 -3.87
C LEU A 86 16.04 -8.10 -2.83
N ARG A 87 17.20 -7.48 -2.73
CA ARG A 87 18.25 -7.83 -1.80
C ARG A 87 18.28 -6.87 -0.62
N VAL A 88 18.34 -7.41 0.59
CA VAL A 88 18.63 -6.67 1.83
C VAL A 88 19.91 -7.22 2.43
N GLY A 89 20.95 -6.40 2.48
CA GLY A 89 22.29 -6.81 2.90
C GLY A 89 22.40 -7.14 4.39
N ALA A 90 23.20 -8.13 4.72
CA ALA A 90 23.46 -8.60 6.09
C ALA A 90 23.95 -7.51 7.06
N ALA A 91 24.59 -6.47 6.55
CA ALA A 91 25.15 -5.36 7.34
C ALA A 91 24.13 -4.29 7.73
N LEU A 92 22.85 -4.38 7.28
CA LEU A 92 21.80 -3.42 7.68
C LEU A 92 21.67 -3.43 9.21
N PRO A 93 21.90 -2.27 9.91
CA PRO A 93 21.87 -2.24 11.36
C PRO A 93 20.44 -2.18 11.91
N ASP A 94 20.22 -2.78 13.06
CA ASP A 94 19.03 -2.56 13.86
C ASP A 94 19.15 -1.26 14.72
N ALA A 95 18.13 -0.98 15.52
CA ALA A 95 18.08 0.21 16.38
C ALA A 95 19.18 0.25 17.45
N ALA A 96 19.79 -0.88 17.78
CA ALA A 96 20.91 -0.99 18.69
C ALA A 96 22.29 -0.97 17.99
N GLY A 97 22.30 -0.86 16.64
CA GLY A 97 23.49 -0.90 15.82
C GLY A 97 23.99 -2.31 15.50
N CYS A 98 23.25 -3.36 15.86
CA CYS A 98 23.60 -4.73 15.52
C CYS A 98 23.22 -5.03 14.06
N PRO A 99 24.08 -5.68 13.28
CA PRO A 99 23.77 -6.02 11.90
C PRO A 99 22.61 -7.03 11.82
N LEU A 100 21.94 -7.07 10.68
CA LEU A 100 20.90 -8.06 10.39
C LEU A 100 21.45 -9.50 10.51
N GLY A 101 22.70 -9.70 10.14
CA GLY A 101 23.45 -10.94 10.29
C GLY A 101 23.41 -11.81 9.05
N GLU A 102 22.30 -11.86 8.35
CA GLU A 102 22.13 -12.63 7.12
C GLU A 102 21.61 -11.73 6.00
N GLU A 103 22.08 -11.99 4.77
CA GLU A 103 21.53 -11.36 3.59
C GLU A 103 20.17 -11.99 3.27
N VAL A 104 19.19 -11.17 3.00
CA VAL A 104 17.84 -11.62 2.57
C VAL A 104 17.65 -11.26 1.10
N VAL A 105 17.30 -12.27 0.31
CA VAL A 105 16.99 -12.10 -1.11
C VAL A 105 15.59 -12.63 -1.38
N ALA A 106 14.69 -11.75 -1.81
CA ALA A 106 13.34 -12.12 -2.22
C ALA A 106 13.24 -12.05 -3.74
N GLN A 107 12.99 -13.20 -4.37
CA GLN A 107 12.79 -13.26 -5.80
C GLN A 107 11.34 -12.92 -6.15
N CYS A 108 11.16 -12.20 -7.25
CA CYS A 108 9.86 -11.88 -7.83
C CYS A 108 9.92 -11.93 -9.34
N MET A 109 8.77 -12.02 -9.96
CA MET A 109 8.58 -11.87 -11.39
C MET A 109 7.69 -10.65 -11.61
N ALA A 110 8.10 -9.74 -12.48
CA ALA A 110 7.26 -8.61 -12.85
C ALA A 110 6.10 -9.13 -13.71
N GLY A 111 4.89 -8.75 -13.33
CA GLY A 111 3.69 -8.99 -14.11
C GLY A 111 3.35 -7.82 -15.01
N ALA A 112 2.32 -7.99 -15.84
CA ALA A 112 1.76 -6.90 -16.61
C ALA A 112 1.38 -5.71 -15.71
N ALA A 113 1.41 -4.51 -16.27
CA ALA A 113 0.96 -3.31 -15.57
C ALA A 113 -0.49 -3.49 -15.09
N ASP A 114 -0.73 -3.23 -13.81
CA ASP A 114 -2.06 -3.26 -13.27
C ASP A 114 -2.84 -2.04 -13.76
N VAL A 115 -3.87 -2.28 -14.55
CA VAL A 115 -4.77 -1.28 -15.11
C VAL A 115 -6.16 -1.32 -14.49
N ASP A 116 -6.35 -2.15 -13.46
CA ASP A 116 -7.57 -2.19 -12.67
C ASP A 116 -7.49 -1.21 -11.49
N ARG A 117 -8.48 -0.37 -11.37
CA ARG A 117 -8.58 0.62 -10.29
C ARG A 117 -9.47 0.11 -9.16
N PRO A 118 -9.28 0.58 -7.92
CA PRO A 118 -10.20 0.32 -6.84
C PRO A 118 -11.65 0.65 -7.23
N ARG A 119 -12.57 -0.27 -6.94
CA ARG A 119 -14.01 -0.12 -7.24
C ARG A 119 -14.83 -0.24 -5.97
N PRO A 120 -14.92 0.81 -5.13
CA PRO A 120 -15.60 0.74 -3.84
C PRO A 120 -17.06 0.25 -3.93
N GLY A 121 -17.74 0.54 -5.02
CA GLY A 121 -19.11 0.05 -5.24
C GLY A 121 -19.23 -1.48 -5.41
N ALA A 122 -18.14 -2.18 -5.63
CA ALA A 122 -18.07 -3.65 -5.70
C ALA A 122 -17.63 -4.30 -4.38
N TRP A 123 -17.23 -3.52 -3.37
CA TRP A 123 -16.79 -4.05 -2.10
C TRP A 123 -17.93 -4.73 -1.32
N ILE A 124 -17.59 -5.77 -0.58
CA ILE A 124 -18.56 -6.55 0.19
C ILE A 124 -18.45 -6.15 1.67
N LEU A 125 -19.51 -5.59 2.21
CA LEU A 125 -19.60 -5.20 3.62
C LEU A 125 -20.27 -6.31 4.45
N THR A 126 -19.52 -6.88 5.40
CA THR A 126 -20.09 -7.71 6.46
C THR A 126 -20.50 -6.80 7.61
N ARG A 127 -21.82 -6.62 7.76
CA ARG A 127 -22.42 -5.68 8.72
C ARG A 127 -22.45 -6.28 10.11
N PRO A 128 -22.01 -5.57 11.16
CA PRO A 128 -22.06 -6.00 12.55
C PRO A 128 -23.48 -6.04 13.10
N ALA A 129 -23.66 -6.77 14.21
CA ALA A 129 -24.92 -6.81 14.94
C ALA A 129 -25.15 -5.52 15.75
N LEU A 130 -26.41 -5.08 15.79
CA LEU A 130 -26.85 -3.94 16.61
C LEU A 130 -26.56 -4.19 18.10
N GLY A 131 -26.12 -3.16 18.83
CA GLY A 131 -25.81 -3.24 20.25
C GLY A 131 -24.51 -3.96 20.60
N THR A 132 -23.74 -4.39 19.60
CA THR A 132 -22.43 -5.05 19.79
C THR A 132 -21.27 -4.14 19.36
N ARG A 133 -20.03 -4.61 19.64
CA ARG A 133 -18.79 -4.04 19.11
C ARG A 133 -18.16 -4.95 18.03
N GLU A 134 -18.95 -5.82 17.41
CA GLU A 134 -18.48 -6.60 16.28
C GLU A 134 -17.90 -5.70 15.20
N PRO A 135 -16.83 -6.12 14.51
CA PRO A 135 -16.23 -5.30 13.47
C PRO A 135 -17.17 -5.12 12.26
N LEU A 136 -17.18 -3.93 11.68
CA LEU A 136 -17.52 -3.78 10.28
C LEU A 136 -16.37 -4.34 9.48
N ALA A 137 -16.59 -5.41 8.71
CA ALA A 137 -15.57 -5.95 7.82
C ALA A 137 -15.90 -5.62 6.36
N VAL A 138 -14.89 -5.27 5.60
CA VAL A 138 -15.00 -4.91 4.18
C VAL A 138 -14.01 -5.77 3.40
N ASP A 139 -14.53 -6.59 2.51
CA ASP A 139 -13.74 -7.28 1.49
C ASP A 139 -13.55 -6.33 0.31
N LEU A 140 -12.30 -6.01 0.01
CA LEU A 140 -11.91 -5.04 -1.01
C LEU A 140 -11.76 -5.68 -2.40
N GLY A 141 -11.77 -7.02 -2.46
CA GLY A 141 -11.62 -7.81 -3.70
C GLY A 141 -10.19 -7.84 -4.26
N SER A 142 -9.31 -6.95 -3.83
CA SER A 142 -7.90 -6.90 -4.21
C SER A 142 -7.08 -6.20 -3.14
N ALA A 143 -5.77 -6.39 -3.18
CA ALA A 143 -4.85 -5.75 -2.25
C ALA A 143 -4.76 -4.23 -2.49
N HIS A 144 -4.66 -3.47 -1.40
CA HIS A 144 -4.54 -2.02 -1.43
C HIS A 144 -3.28 -1.56 -0.68
N ASP A 145 -2.90 -0.31 -0.88
CA ASP A 145 -1.79 0.28 -0.14
C ASP A 145 -2.10 0.34 1.36
N HIS A 146 -1.18 -0.17 2.16
CA HIS A 146 -1.32 -0.27 3.62
C HIS A 146 -1.65 1.08 4.29
N LEU A 147 -0.94 2.15 3.88
CA LEU A 147 -1.17 3.48 4.45
C LEU A 147 -2.49 4.07 3.98
N SER A 148 -2.85 3.81 2.73
CA SER A 148 -4.15 4.21 2.20
C SER A 148 -5.28 3.59 3.00
N LEU A 149 -5.23 2.28 3.29
CA LEU A 149 -6.24 1.63 4.12
C LEU A 149 -6.30 2.19 5.54
N ALA A 150 -5.16 2.51 6.13
CA ALA A 150 -5.12 3.05 7.50
C ALA A 150 -5.67 4.48 7.60
N TYR A 151 -5.60 5.27 6.52
CA TYR A 151 -5.89 6.71 6.61
C TYR A 151 -6.99 7.23 5.67
N ARG A 152 -7.41 6.46 4.67
CA ARG A 152 -8.32 6.93 3.60
C ARG A 152 -9.76 6.43 3.73
N LEU A 153 -10.01 5.58 4.72
CA LEU A 153 -11.34 5.05 5.03
C LEU A 153 -11.81 5.59 6.39
N ARG A 154 -13.07 6.03 6.47
CA ARG A 154 -13.67 6.55 7.71
C ARG A 154 -15.11 6.11 7.82
N VAL A 155 -15.50 5.69 9.02
CA VAL A 155 -16.90 5.40 9.36
C VAL A 155 -17.54 6.65 9.96
N HIS A 156 -18.73 7.01 9.44
CA HIS A 156 -19.54 8.11 9.93
C HIS A 156 -20.89 7.59 10.40
N ASP A 157 -21.45 8.23 11.41
CA ASP A 157 -22.82 8.00 11.86
C ASP A 157 -23.84 8.80 11.01
N SER A 158 -25.13 8.68 11.34
CA SER A 158 -26.22 9.37 10.64
C SER A 158 -26.18 10.90 10.76
N GLY A 159 -25.45 11.42 11.76
CA GLY A 159 -25.19 12.86 11.93
C GLY A 159 -23.96 13.34 11.15
N GLY A 160 -23.25 12.45 10.47
CA GLY A 160 -22.01 12.75 9.76
C GLY A 160 -20.76 12.84 10.66
N ALA A 161 -20.88 12.53 11.96
CA ALA A 161 -19.72 12.50 12.85
C ALA A 161 -18.89 11.23 12.62
N VAL A 162 -17.55 11.37 12.72
CA VAL A 162 -16.66 10.21 12.63
C VAL A 162 -16.86 9.30 13.85
N VAL A 163 -17.14 8.03 13.61
CA VAL A 163 -17.24 7.02 14.66
C VAL A 163 -15.85 6.71 15.19
N PRO A 164 -15.59 6.86 16.52
CA PRO A 164 -14.32 6.45 17.09
C PRO A 164 -14.15 4.93 17.09
N GLY A 165 -12.94 4.45 16.77
CA GLY A 165 -12.66 3.02 16.73
C GLY A 165 -11.23 2.71 16.30
N ALA A 166 -10.95 1.42 16.20
CA ALA A 166 -9.67 0.89 15.76
C ALA A 166 -9.82 0.22 14.39
N ILE A 167 -8.80 0.36 13.57
CA ILE A 167 -8.72 -0.27 12.24
C ILE A 167 -7.77 -1.47 12.36
N ASP A 168 -8.13 -2.58 11.74
CA ASP A 168 -7.30 -3.74 11.52
C ASP A 168 -7.33 -4.11 10.04
N LEU A 169 -6.22 -4.59 9.50
CA LEU A 169 -6.07 -4.96 8.10
C LEU A 169 -5.93 -6.48 8.01
N GLY A 170 -6.67 -7.07 7.11
CA GLY A 170 -6.57 -8.51 6.87
C GLY A 170 -5.31 -8.89 6.09
N PRO A 171 -5.09 -10.20 5.89
CA PRO A 171 -3.95 -10.70 5.16
C PRO A 171 -3.91 -10.10 3.75
N ASP A 172 -2.69 -9.79 3.31
CA ASP A 172 -2.41 -9.24 1.98
C ASP A 172 -3.10 -7.90 1.67
N GLU A 173 -3.55 -7.16 2.74
CA GLU A 173 -4.23 -5.85 2.61
C GLU A 173 -5.45 -5.89 1.64
N ALA A 174 -6.08 -7.06 1.50
CA ALA A 174 -7.28 -7.26 0.67
C ALA A 174 -8.59 -7.12 1.46
N SER A 175 -8.51 -6.90 2.77
CA SER A 175 -9.66 -6.65 3.63
C SER A 175 -9.36 -5.59 4.69
N TRP A 176 -10.41 -4.88 5.09
CA TRP A 176 -10.36 -3.82 6.09
C TRP A 176 -11.42 -4.05 7.15
N MET A 177 -11.04 -3.92 8.41
CA MET A 177 -11.92 -4.11 9.56
C MET A 177 -11.91 -2.88 10.45
N PHE A 178 -13.09 -2.52 10.96
CA PHE A 178 -13.25 -1.41 11.89
C PHE A 178 -14.01 -1.86 13.12
N VAL A 179 -13.37 -1.77 14.29
CA VAL A 179 -13.96 -2.07 15.60
C VAL A 179 -14.32 -0.77 16.29
N PRO A 180 -15.60 -0.46 16.54
CA PRO A 180 -15.99 0.79 17.16
C PRO A 180 -15.61 0.82 18.66
N SER A 181 -15.36 2.02 19.19
CA SER A 181 -15.07 2.21 20.63
C SER A 181 -16.31 1.98 21.51
N ALA A 182 -17.51 2.15 20.98
CA ALA A 182 -18.79 1.92 21.65
C ALA A 182 -19.67 0.96 20.81
N PRO A 183 -20.66 0.27 21.40
CA PRO A 183 -21.59 -0.58 20.66
C PRO A 183 -22.33 0.18 19.56
N TRP A 184 -22.57 -0.48 18.43
CA TRP A 184 -23.34 0.06 17.30
C TRP A 184 -24.75 0.43 17.73
N GLN A 185 -25.16 1.64 17.41
CA GLN A 185 -26.51 2.15 17.67
C GLN A 185 -27.41 1.93 16.45
N ALA A 186 -28.73 1.99 16.67
CA ALA A 186 -29.68 1.98 15.55
C ALA A 186 -29.53 3.27 14.74
N GLY A 187 -29.45 3.13 13.43
CA GLY A 187 -29.29 4.27 12.52
C GLY A 187 -28.52 3.92 11.26
N ASP A 188 -28.42 4.89 10.39
CA ASP A 188 -27.62 4.79 9.17
C ASP A 188 -26.16 5.13 9.48
N TYR A 189 -25.27 4.38 8.86
CA TYR A 189 -23.83 4.61 8.87
C TYR A 189 -23.32 4.73 7.45
N ALA A 190 -22.19 5.38 7.28
CA ALA A 190 -21.51 5.52 6.01
C ALA A 190 -20.03 5.22 6.15
N LEU A 191 -19.49 4.40 5.26
CA LEU A 191 -18.05 4.28 5.03
C LEU A 191 -17.68 5.29 3.94
N SER A 192 -16.96 6.33 4.30
CA SER A 192 -16.43 7.31 3.36
C SER A 192 -15.05 6.86 2.86
N ILE A 193 -14.79 7.04 1.58
CA ILE A 193 -13.58 6.70 0.88
C ILE A 193 -12.96 8.00 0.35
N ASP A 194 -11.72 8.30 0.74
CA ASP A 194 -10.97 9.45 0.22
C ASP A 194 -10.54 9.15 -1.24
N GLU A 195 -10.60 10.16 -2.11
CA GLU A 195 -10.19 10.05 -3.52
C GLU A 195 -8.73 9.64 -3.72
N ARG A 196 -7.90 9.81 -2.69
CA ARG A 196 -6.47 9.45 -2.66
C ARG A 196 -6.22 8.03 -2.16
N LEU A 197 -7.27 7.22 -1.97
CA LEU A 197 -7.09 5.78 -1.71
C LEU A 197 -6.36 5.16 -2.90
N GLU A 198 -5.32 4.39 -2.63
CA GLU A 198 -4.50 3.72 -3.64
C GLU A 198 -4.51 2.20 -3.44
N ASP A 199 -4.48 1.47 -4.55
CA ASP A 199 -4.10 0.06 -4.56
C ASP A 199 -2.56 -0.09 -4.56
N LEU A 200 -2.06 -1.32 -4.66
CA LEU A 200 -0.61 -1.57 -4.70
C LEU A 200 0.06 -0.98 -5.96
N ALA A 201 -0.67 -0.82 -7.05
CA ALA A 201 -0.17 -0.22 -8.28
C ALA A 201 -0.24 1.32 -8.28
N GLY A 202 -0.76 1.92 -7.19
CA GLY A 202 -0.98 3.36 -7.08
C GLY A 202 -2.19 3.86 -7.86
N ASN A 203 -3.05 2.96 -8.36
CA ASN A 203 -4.30 3.35 -8.98
C ASN A 203 -5.28 3.83 -7.91
N ARG A 204 -6.12 4.79 -8.28
CA ARG A 204 -7.14 5.39 -7.42
C ARG A 204 -8.54 5.11 -7.95
N PRO A 205 -9.59 5.21 -7.15
CA PRO A 205 -10.96 5.08 -7.64
C PRO A 205 -11.25 6.01 -8.83
N GLY A 206 -10.66 7.22 -8.82
CA GLY A 206 -10.80 8.23 -9.86
C GLY A 206 -9.85 8.10 -11.05
N GLY A 207 -8.95 7.10 -11.11
CA GLY A 207 -8.05 6.93 -12.27
C GLY A 207 -6.81 6.10 -12.00
N LEU A 208 -6.16 5.71 -13.07
CA LEU A 208 -4.93 4.93 -13.04
C LEU A 208 -3.73 5.79 -12.59
N PHE A 209 -2.73 5.17 -12.00
CA PHE A 209 -1.46 5.81 -11.64
C PHE A 209 -0.73 6.34 -12.89
N ASP A 210 -0.65 5.54 -13.94
CA ASP A 210 -0.08 5.93 -15.23
C ASP A 210 -1.22 6.29 -16.21
N ARG A 211 -1.59 7.56 -16.25
CA ARG A 211 -2.61 8.08 -17.15
C ARG A 211 -2.14 9.36 -17.84
N PRO A 212 -2.62 9.65 -19.06
CA PRO A 212 -2.33 10.91 -19.74
C PRO A 212 -2.74 12.12 -18.90
N ILE A 213 -1.92 13.18 -18.95
CA ILE A 213 -2.24 14.46 -18.33
C ILE A 213 -3.55 14.99 -18.91
N GLY A 214 -4.49 15.39 -18.05
CA GLY A 214 -5.81 15.90 -18.46
C GLY A 214 -6.85 14.83 -18.78
N ALA A 215 -6.54 13.55 -18.63
CA ALA A 215 -7.53 12.49 -18.76
C ALA A 215 -8.68 12.67 -17.74
N ALA A 216 -9.92 12.54 -18.20
CA ALA A 216 -11.09 12.65 -17.33
C ALA A 216 -11.08 11.55 -16.28
N SER A 217 -11.42 11.93 -15.03
CA SER A 217 -11.63 10.96 -13.95
C SER A 217 -12.99 10.29 -14.14
N PRO A 218 -13.05 8.95 -14.17
CA PRO A 218 -14.33 8.26 -14.24
C PRO A 218 -15.11 8.47 -12.93
N ALA A 219 -16.43 8.41 -13.02
CA ALA A 219 -17.28 8.41 -11.84
C ALA A 219 -17.02 7.17 -10.98
N TRP A 220 -17.08 7.34 -9.66
CA TRP A 220 -16.89 6.26 -8.69
C TRP A 220 -17.70 6.54 -7.42
N GLN A 221 -17.91 5.52 -6.61
CA GLN A 221 -18.70 5.63 -5.38
C GLN A 221 -17.78 5.96 -4.20
N SER A 222 -17.91 7.18 -3.68
CA SER A 222 -17.09 7.68 -2.57
C SER A 222 -17.66 7.37 -1.18
N THR A 223 -18.87 6.77 -1.12
CA THR A 223 -19.56 6.48 0.14
C THR A 223 -20.36 5.20 0.01
N LEU A 224 -20.23 4.31 0.98
CA LEU A 224 -21.01 3.08 1.11
C LEU A 224 -21.89 3.20 2.36
N SER A 225 -23.22 3.28 2.17
CA SER A 225 -24.19 3.38 3.26
C SER A 225 -24.63 1.99 3.74
N TRP A 226 -24.84 1.83 5.05
CA TRP A 226 -25.25 0.58 5.65
C TRP A 226 -25.94 0.78 7.00
N ARG A 227 -26.56 -0.27 7.55
CA ARG A 227 -27.13 -0.32 8.90
C ARG A 227 -26.65 -1.56 9.63
N PRO A 228 -26.42 -1.53 10.96
CA PRO A 228 -26.25 -2.73 11.77
C PRO A 228 -27.44 -3.69 11.60
N ARG A 229 -27.15 -5.00 11.74
CA ARG A 229 -28.20 -6.03 11.64
C ARG A 229 -28.98 -6.16 12.94
#